data_2f1014266c217da190cb2ea36c1cdc72
#
_entry.id   2f1014266c217da190cb2ea36c1cdc72
#
_cell.length_a   1.000
_cell.length_b   1.000
_cell.length_c   1.000
_cell.angle_alpha   90.00
_cell.angle_beta   90.00
_cell.angle_gamma   90.00
#
_symmetry.space_group_name_H-M   'P 1'
#
loop_
_entity.id
_entity.type
_entity.pdbx_description
1 polymer ?
#
loop_
_entity_poly.entity_id
_entity_poly.type
_entity_poly.pdbx_seq_one_letter_code
_entity_poly.pdbx_strand_id
1 'polypeptide(L)'
;MDLLYIKTIVDKRCNLDVSLPVVLGVSGGPDSLFLLEVFVQLGFPVVVAHFNHHLRPEADSEVRTVEQMAKIRKCPFFFGESDVKAEAVSNKRSIEEQARISRYYFLFHAADEVNAQAVAVAHTADDQVETILMHFLRGSGLNGLAGMPFRSEEHGWNSTKPLVRPLLETWREEIEMYCHEKGLTPLRDPSNLDSQYYRNRIRNELIPLLEDFNPKLKEHILNLSQIVQDELAAKKSEILDVWVRVLAHQDESQLVIHTSELRKLELAFQRQVLRKIQMILAPEFRNLDFVTVERMIHNIQIPFSSASQDWIAGIHYFQTRKAVIFYRGNELPLDYESPQIIKKSREWDIGSILSLANGWKLKGEIIS
;
A
#
# COMPACT_ATOMS: atom_id res chain seq x y z
N MET A 1 -5.50 -11.18 -28.64
CA MET A 1 -5.78 -10.36 -27.43
C MET A 1 -7.01 -9.48 -27.64
N ASP A 2 -7.93 -9.43 -26.67
CA ASP A 2 -9.18 -8.68 -26.78
C ASP A 2 -9.06 -7.30 -26.11
N LEU A 3 -8.87 -6.24 -26.92
CA LEU A 3 -8.82 -4.84 -26.46
C LEU A 3 -10.14 -4.40 -25.81
N LEU A 4 -11.28 -4.99 -26.20
CA LEU A 4 -12.58 -4.69 -25.61
C LEU A 4 -12.65 -5.18 -24.16
N TYR A 5 -12.03 -6.32 -23.88
CA TYR A 5 -11.91 -6.82 -22.51
C TYR A 5 -11.08 -5.87 -21.63
N ILE A 6 -9.89 -5.44 -22.12
CA ILE A 6 -9.07 -4.48 -21.39
C ILE A 6 -9.82 -3.15 -21.17
N LYS A 7 -10.57 -2.69 -22.18
CA LYS A 7 -11.43 -1.50 -22.03
C LYS A 7 -12.43 -1.68 -20.89
N THR A 8 -13.04 -2.86 -20.78
CA THR A 8 -13.97 -3.15 -19.68
C THR A 8 -13.30 -3.07 -18.31
N ILE A 9 -12.05 -3.55 -18.19
CA ILE A 9 -11.24 -3.42 -16.97
C ILE A 9 -10.94 -1.94 -16.65
N VAL A 10 -10.51 -1.17 -17.66
CA VAL A 10 -10.21 0.26 -17.52
C VAL A 10 -11.44 1.04 -17.05
N ASP A 11 -12.59 0.77 -17.64
CA ASP A 11 -13.84 1.46 -17.33
C ASP A 11 -14.39 1.03 -15.94
N LYS A 12 -14.48 -0.28 -15.66
CA LYS A 12 -15.20 -0.81 -14.48
C LYS A 12 -14.31 -1.05 -13.26
N ARG A 13 -13.07 -1.55 -13.46
CA ARG A 13 -12.17 -1.91 -12.35
C ARG A 13 -11.18 -0.77 -12.02
N CYS A 14 -10.73 -0.03 -13.03
CA CYS A 14 -9.87 1.15 -12.86
C CYS A 14 -10.68 2.43 -12.68
N ASN A 15 -11.96 2.46 -13.09
CA ASN A 15 -12.87 3.61 -13.02
C ASN A 15 -12.23 4.88 -13.61
N LEU A 16 -11.81 4.79 -14.89
CA LEU A 16 -11.20 5.89 -15.63
C LEU A 16 -12.17 6.47 -16.67
N ASP A 17 -12.12 7.79 -16.80
CA ASP A 17 -12.84 8.55 -17.82
C ASP A 17 -11.91 8.76 -19.02
N VAL A 18 -12.33 8.32 -20.21
CA VAL A 18 -11.55 8.47 -21.45
C VAL A 18 -11.27 9.91 -21.84
N SER A 19 -12.05 10.87 -21.35
CA SER A 19 -11.87 12.30 -21.64
C SER A 19 -10.78 12.98 -20.80
N LEU A 20 -10.34 12.34 -19.72
CA LEU A 20 -9.39 12.90 -18.76
C LEU A 20 -7.97 12.33 -18.94
N PRO A 21 -6.91 13.13 -18.73
CA PRO A 21 -5.55 12.68 -18.90
C PRO A 21 -5.15 11.59 -17.87
N VAL A 22 -4.28 10.67 -18.32
CA VAL A 22 -3.67 9.61 -17.47
C VAL A 22 -2.15 9.64 -17.65
N VAL A 23 -1.39 9.60 -16.56
CA VAL A 23 0.06 9.43 -16.59
C VAL A 23 0.38 7.94 -16.62
N LEU A 24 1.13 7.51 -17.64
CA LEU A 24 1.63 6.14 -17.76
C LEU A 24 3.09 6.07 -17.35
N GLY A 25 3.40 5.19 -16.37
CA GLY A 25 4.79 4.84 -16.05
C GLY A 25 5.35 3.89 -17.11
N VAL A 26 6.20 4.41 -18.00
CA VAL A 26 6.75 3.66 -19.13
C VAL A 26 8.25 3.41 -18.94
N SER A 27 8.63 2.15 -18.74
CA SER A 27 10.05 1.73 -18.65
C SER A 27 10.68 1.42 -20.01
N GLY A 28 9.89 1.29 -21.06
CA GLY A 28 10.31 0.86 -22.39
C GLY A 28 10.25 -0.66 -22.58
N GLY A 29 10.10 -1.45 -21.53
CA GLY A 29 9.89 -2.91 -21.62
C GLY A 29 8.53 -3.28 -22.23
N PRO A 30 8.33 -4.58 -22.59
CA PRO A 30 7.15 -5.03 -23.34
C PRO A 30 5.83 -4.65 -22.65
N ASP A 31 5.72 -4.90 -21.33
CA ASP A 31 4.49 -4.66 -20.58
C ASP A 31 4.11 -3.17 -20.59
N SER A 32 5.07 -2.27 -20.38
CA SER A 32 4.83 -0.83 -20.36
C SER A 32 4.58 -0.25 -21.76
N LEU A 33 5.22 -0.79 -22.79
CA LEU A 33 4.97 -0.42 -24.17
C LEU A 33 3.58 -0.86 -24.61
N PHE A 34 3.17 -2.06 -24.23
CA PHE A 34 1.82 -2.58 -24.46
C PHE A 34 0.76 -1.70 -23.78
N LEU A 35 0.97 -1.34 -22.50
CA LEU A 35 0.07 -0.43 -21.79
C LEU A 35 -0.09 0.89 -22.53
N LEU A 36 1.00 1.47 -23.03
CA LEU A 36 0.99 2.70 -23.82
C LEU A 36 0.16 2.54 -25.10
N GLU A 37 0.37 1.44 -25.86
CA GLU A 37 -0.41 1.13 -27.06
C GLU A 37 -1.91 1.05 -26.77
N VAL A 38 -2.28 0.30 -25.73
CA VAL A 38 -3.68 0.12 -25.34
C VAL A 38 -4.35 1.46 -25.03
N PHE A 39 -3.73 2.31 -24.20
CA PHE A 39 -4.33 3.58 -23.79
C PHE A 39 -4.46 4.56 -24.97
N VAL A 40 -3.47 4.60 -25.87
CA VAL A 40 -3.54 5.40 -27.08
C VAL A 40 -4.65 4.90 -28.00
N GLN A 41 -4.79 3.58 -28.21
CA GLN A 41 -5.86 3.00 -29.03
C GLN A 41 -7.24 3.18 -28.43
N LEU A 42 -7.38 3.20 -27.12
CA LEU A 42 -8.63 3.50 -26.41
C LEU A 42 -8.99 5.00 -26.44
N GLY A 43 -8.10 5.86 -26.95
CA GLY A 43 -8.35 7.28 -27.11
C GLY A 43 -8.14 8.14 -25.87
N PHE A 44 -7.43 7.66 -24.86
CA PHE A 44 -7.09 8.46 -23.68
C PHE A 44 -6.07 9.57 -24.02
N PRO A 45 -6.19 10.76 -23.41
CA PRO A 45 -5.10 11.74 -23.37
C PRO A 45 -3.96 11.20 -22.49
N VAL A 46 -2.98 10.54 -23.13
CA VAL A 46 -1.86 9.88 -22.45
C VAL A 46 -0.71 10.86 -22.24
N VAL A 47 -0.14 10.85 -21.04
CA VAL A 47 1.14 11.46 -20.70
C VAL A 47 2.12 10.35 -20.33
N VAL A 48 3.23 10.23 -21.07
CA VAL A 48 4.28 9.24 -20.82
C VAL A 48 5.24 9.79 -19.78
N ALA A 49 5.46 9.04 -18.70
CA ALA A 49 6.43 9.37 -17.67
C ALA A 49 7.47 8.25 -17.52
N HIS A 50 8.75 8.61 -17.68
CA HIS A 50 9.89 7.70 -17.58
C HIS A 50 10.84 8.16 -16.48
N PHE A 51 11.27 7.21 -15.62
CA PHE A 51 12.19 7.50 -14.53
C PHE A 51 13.50 6.70 -14.68
N ASN A 52 14.62 7.41 -14.77
CA ASN A 52 15.95 6.83 -14.83
C ASN A 52 16.54 6.66 -13.41
N HIS A 53 16.86 5.43 -13.05
CA HIS A 53 17.42 5.07 -11.76
C HIS A 53 18.96 5.17 -11.69
N HIS A 54 19.65 5.43 -12.81
CA HIS A 54 21.10 5.42 -12.98
C HIS A 54 21.77 4.14 -12.45
N LEU A 55 21.09 3.00 -12.56
CA LEU A 55 21.62 1.71 -12.10
C LEU A 55 22.49 1.02 -13.13
N ARG A 56 22.39 1.41 -14.40
CA ARG A 56 23.06 0.79 -15.56
C ARG A 56 23.62 1.84 -16.52
N PRO A 57 24.72 1.51 -17.25
CA PRO A 57 25.27 2.43 -18.25
C PRO A 57 24.30 2.73 -19.40
N GLU A 58 23.43 1.77 -19.76
CA GLU A 58 22.49 1.88 -20.88
C GLU A 58 21.27 2.78 -20.55
N ALA A 59 21.04 3.11 -19.28
CA ALA A 59 19.85 3.82 -18.82
C ALA A 59 19.61 5.15 -19.55
N ASP A 60 20.67 5.91 -19.89
CA ASP A 60 20.54 7.16 -20.64
C ASP A 60 20.11 6.96 -22.10
N SER A 61 20.47 5.83 -22.73
CA SER A 61 20.00 5.48 -24.06
C SER A 61 18.53 5.00 -24.04
N GLU A 62 18.12 4.38 -22.96
CA GLU A 62 16.73 3.94 -22.75
C GLU A 62 15.77 5.14 -22.69
N VAL A 63 16.17 6.24 -22.03
CA VAL A 63 15.41 7.49 -21.99
C VAL A 63 15.06 7.98 -23.41
N ARG A 64 16.08 8.07 -24.30
CA ARG A 64 15.87 8.53 -25.69
C ARG A 64 14.93 7.60 -26.45
N THR A 65 15.01 6.30 -26.19
CA THR A 65 14.12 5.32 -26.82
C THR A 65 12.68 5.51 -26.37
N VAL A 66 12.42 5.70 -25.07
CA VAL A 66 11.08 5.93 -24.55
C VAL A 66 10.54 7.29 -25.00
N GLU A 67 11.36 8.33 -25.03
CA GLU A 67 10.99 9.63 -25.60
C GLU A 67 10.53 9.52 -27.06
N GLN A 68 11.27 8.74 -27.87
CA GLN A 68 10.89 8.49 -29.26
C GLN A 68 9.59 7.68 -29.36
N MET A 69 9.37 6.69 -28.49
CA MET A 69 8.11 5.94 -28.40
C MET A 69 6.92 6.87 -28.12
N ALA A 70 7.09 7.82 -27.20
CA ALA A 70 6.08 8.83 -26.87
C ALA A 70 5.82 9.78 -28.06
N LYS A 71 6.88 10.27 -28.71
CA LYS A 71 6.81 11.18 -29.85
C LYS A 71 6.07 10.58 -31.05
N ILE A 72 6.34 9.30 -31.38
CA ILE A 72 5.65 8.57 -32.46
C ILE A 72 4.14 8.54 -32.20
N ARG A 73 3.71 8.43 -30.94
CA ARG A 73 2.31 8.39 -30.51
C ARG A 73 1.71 9.74 -30.19
N LYS A 74 2.49 10.82 -30.40
CA LYS A 74 2.11 12.21 -30.10
C LYS A 74 1.71 12.43 -28.64
N CYS A 75 2.33 11.68 -27.72
CA CYS A 75 2.11 11.80 -26.28
C CYS A 75 3.14 12.76 -25.67
N PRO A 76 2.74 13.68 -24.76
CA PRO A 76 3.68 14.42 -23.92
C PRO A 76 4.61 13.46 -23.16
N PHE A 77 5.87 13.87 -22.97
CA PHE A 77 6.88 13.07 -22.31
C PHE A 77 7.44 13.81 -21.09
N PHE A 78 7.40 13.16 -19.94
CA PHE A 78 8.00 13.60 -18.68
C PHE A 78 9.17 12.70 -18.33
N PHE A 79 10.26 13.31 -17.92
CA PHE A 79 11.47 12.61 -17.52
C PHE A 79 11.86 12.99 -16.10
N GLY A 80 12.23 11.98 -15.31
CA GLY A 80 12.80 12.14 -13.97
C GLY A 80 13.97 11.20 -13.76
N GLU A 81 14.86 11.57 -12.86
CA GLU A 81 16.05 10.78 -12.52
C GLU A 81 16.48 10.98 -11.08
N SER A 82 17.15 9.99 -10.50
CA SER A 82 17.87 10.15 -9.23
C SER A 82 19.01 9.13 -9.11
N ASP A 83 20.02 9.45 -8.28
CA ASP A 83 21.01 8.48 -7.84
C ASP A 83 20.42 7.60 -6.74
N VAL A 84 19.69 6.57 -7.17
CA VAL A 84 19.01 5.63 -6.28
C VAL A 84 19.98 4.92 -5.33
N LYS A 85 21.25 4.68 -5.73
CA LYS A 85 22.25 4.03 -4.86
C LYS A 85 22.62 4.93 -3.68
N ALA A 86 22.88 6.21 -3.94
CA ALA A 86 23.18 7.18 -2.90
C ALA A 86 21.99 7.41 -1.95
N GLU A 87 20.77 7.50 -2.51
CA GLU A 87 19.55 7.63 -1.74
C GLU A 87 19.26 6.40 -0.87
N ALA A 88 19.48 5.19 -1.38
CA ALA A 88 19.27 3.94 -0.64
C ALA A 88 20.17 3.85 0.60
N VAL A 89 21.45 4.23 0.45
CA VAL A 89 22.40 4.29 1.58
C VAL A 89 21.97 5.33 2.62
N SER A 90 21.62 6.54 2.18
CA SER A 90 21.18 7.62 3.05
C SER A 90 19.93 7.26 3.86
N ASN A 91 18.98 6.60 3.20
CA ASN A 91 17.67 6.22 3.77
C ASN A 91 17.66 4.85 4.47
N LYS A 92 18.80 4.13 4.49
CA LYS A 92 18.95 2.76 5.05
C LYS A 92 17.91 1.79 4.46
N ARG A 93 17.73 1.83 3.13
CA ARG A 93 16.80 0.99 2.38
C ARG A 93 17.56 0.10 1.39
N SER A 94 16.87 -0.94 0.89
CA SER A 94 17.38 -1.67 -0.27
C SER A 94 17.31 -0.78 -1.53
N ILE A 95 18.20 -1.04 -2.50
CA ILE A 95 18.21 -0.33 -3.78
C ILE A 95 16.85 -0.48 -4.50
N GLU A 96 16.27 -1.69 -4.47
CA GLU A 96 14.97 -1.97 -5.08
C GLU A 96 13.84 -1.16 -4.45
N GLU A 97 13.79 -1.11 -3.12
CA GLU A 97 12.80 -0.33 -2.39
C GLU A 97 12.94 1.17 -2.67
N GLN A 98 14.17 1.70 -2.64
CA GLN A 98 14.41 3.10 -2.94
C GLN A 98 14.07 3.44 -4.39
N ALA A 99 14.47 2.61 -5.35
CA ALA A 99 14.11 2.77 -6.75
C ALA A 99 12.59 2.85 -6.96
N ARG A 100 11.86 1.95 -6.28
CA ARG A 100 10.40 1.98 -6.30
C ARG A 100 9.84 3.27 -5.72
N ILE A 101 10.35 3.73 -4.58
CA ILE A 101 9.88 4.95 -3.92
C ILE A 101 10.11 6.17 -4.82
N SER A 102 11.34 6.39 -5.28
CA SER A 102 11.71 7.55 -6.12
C SER A 102 10.89 7.58 -7.41
N ARG A 103 10.70 6.42 -8.06
CA ARG A 103 9.86 6.30 -9.25
C ARG A 103 8.39 6.69 -9.00
N TYR A 104 7.78 6.21 -7.92
CA TYR A 104 6.37 6.53 -7.67
C TYR A 104 6.18 8.00 -7.28
N TYR A 105 7.06 8.58 -6.48
CA TYR A 105 7.02 10.02 -6.20
C TYR A 105 7.07 10.85 -7.47
N PHE A 106 7.98 10.52 -8.39
CA PHE A 106 8.06 11.18 -9.70
C PHE A 106 6.76 11.03 -10.52
N LEU A 107 6.22 9.80 -10.61
CA LEU A 107 5.01 9.54 -11.41
C LEU A 107 3.80 10.32 -10.87
N PHE A 108 3.63 10.39 -9.56
CA PHE A 108 2.55 11.14 -8.95
C PHE A 108 2.76 12.65 -9.05
N HIS A 109 4.00 13.13 -8.94
CA HIS A 109 4.34 14.54 -9.20
C HIS A 109 3.96 14.93 -10.65
N ALA A 110 4.34 14.14 -11.64
CA ALA A 110 3.94 14.35 -13.02
C ALA A 110 2.42 14.34 -13.20
N ALA A 111 1.71 13.46 -12.49
CA ALA A 111 0.24 13.40 -12.53
C ALA A 111 -0.42 14.65 -11.93
N ASP A 112 0.14 15.21 -10.88
CA ASP A 112 -0.35 16.43 -10.26
C ASP A 112 -0.09 17.66 -11.17
N GLU A 113 1.10 17.73 -11.80
CA GLU A 113 1.43 18.83 -12.74
C GLU A 113 0.47 18.92 -13.93
N VAL A 114 0.08 17.77 -14.51
CA VAL A 114 -0.84 17.75 -15.67
C VAL A 114 -2.31 17.58 -15.27
N ASN A 115 -2.60 17.62 -13.98
CA ASN A 115 -3.92 17.32 -13.41
C ASN A 115 -4.53 16.03 -13.97
N ALA A 116 -3.72 14.96 -14.05
CA ALA A 116 -4.19 13.66 -14.50
C ALA A 116 -5.19 13.06 -13.50
N GLN A 117 -6.10 12.23 -13.99
CA GLN A 117 -7.05 11.52 -13.14
C GLN A 117 -6.42 10.35 -12.36
N ALA A 118 -5.31 9.80 -12.87
CA ALA A 118 -4.64 8.63 -12.29
C ALA A 118 -3.21 8.48 -12.80
N VAL A 119 -2.42 7.69 -12.06
CA VAL A 119 -1.17 7.07 -12.55
C VAL A 119 -1.45 5.62 -12.92
N ALA A 120 -1.08 5.17 -14.12
CA ALA A 120 -1.22 3.79 -14.55
C ALA A 120 0.15 3.12 -14.71
N VAL A 121 0.24 1.86 -14.26
CA VAL A 121 1.45 1.03 -14.36
C VAL A 121 1.12 -0.35 -14.93
N ALA A 122 2.09 -0.94 -15.62
CA ALA A 122 1.94 -2.15 -16.42
C ALA A 122 2.22 -3.44 -15.63
N HIS A 123 1.65 -3.58 -14.42
CA HIS A 123 1.69 -4.86 -13.72
C HIS A 123 0.76 -5.87 -14.40
N THR A 124 1.25 -7.08 -14.63
CA THR A 124 0.59 -8.16 -15.38
C THR A 124 -0.04 -9.21 -14.48
N ALA A 125 -0.73 -10.20 -15.07
CA ALA A 125 -1.23 -11.38 -14.37
C ALA A 125 -0.09 -12.19 -13.75
N ASP A 126 1.06 -12.30 -14.43
CA ASP A 126 2.26 -12.94 -13.87
C ASP A 126 2.76 -12.20 -12.61
N ASP A 127 2.80 -10.86 -12.64
CA ASP A 127 3.18 -10.05 -11.47
C ASP A 127 2.19 -10.24 -10.31
N GLN A 128 0.91 -10.46 -10.61
CA GLN A 128 -0.12 -10.75 -9.63
C GLN A 128 0.12 -12.10 -8.95
N VAL A 129 0.37 -13.15 -9.73
CA VAL A 129 0.68 -14.50 -9.23
C VAL A 129 1.95 -14.47 -8.35
N GLU A 130 3.02 -13.84 -8.81
CA GLU A 130 4.25 -13.67 -8.03
C GLU A 130 3.97 -12.97 -6.68
N THR A 131 3.20 -11.88 -6.71
CA THR A 131 2.87 -11.10 -5.50
C THR A 131 2.07 -11.94 -4.51
N ILE A 132 1.09 -12.71 -4.97
CA ILE A 132 0.27 -13.59 -4.13
C ILE A 132 1.13 -14.68 -3.49
N LEU A 133 1.99 -15.35 -4.27
CA LEU A 133 2.91 -16.36 -3.75
C LEU A 133 3.88 -15.78 -2.73
N MET A 134 4.44 -14.59 -3.00
CA MET A 134 5.30 -13.91 -2.02
C MET A 134 4.57 -13.62 -0.71
N HIS A 135 3.31 -13.17 -0.78
CA HIS A 135 2.49 -12.92 0.39
C HIS A 135 2.14 -14.21 1.13
N PHE A 136 1.78 -15.26 0.40
CA PHE A 136 1.48 -16.57 0.96
C PHE A 136 2.67 -17.15 1.74
N LEU A 137 3.86 -17.12 1.16
CA LEU A 137 5.10 -17.60 1.78
C LEU A 137 5.51 -16.78 3.03
N ARG A 138 5.09 -15.52 3.11
CA ARG A 138 5.28 -14.67 4.29
C ARG A 138 4.21 -14.85 5.37
N GLY A 139 3.22 -15.70 5.14
CA GLY A 139 2.11 -15.92 6.08
C GLY A 139 1.07 -14.80 6.09
N SER A 140 0.91 -14.08 4.99
CA SER A 140 -0.10 -13.03 4.88
C SER A 140 -1.52 -13.63 4.92
N GLY A 141 -2.45 -12.90 5.55
CA GLY A 141 -3.88 -13.26 5.54
C GLY A 141 -4.58 -12.95 4.20
N LEU A 142 -5.93 -12.90 4.21
CA LEU A 142 -6.75 -12.69 3.01
C LEU A 142 -6.33 -11.46 2.18
N ASN A 143 -5.95 -10.35 2.82
CA ASN A 143 -5.47 -9.16 2.10
C ASN A 143 -4.23 -9.44 1.25
N GLY A 144 -3.35 -10.35 1.69
CA GLY A 144 -2.19 -10.77 0.90
C GLY A 144 -2.58 -11.68 -0.26
N LEU A 145 -3.56 -12.56 -0.07
CA LEU A 145 -4.09 -13.45 -1.11
C LEU A 145 -4.94 -12.70 -2.15
N ALA A 146 -5.52 -11.56 -1.78
CA ALA A 146 -6.17 -10.65 -2.72
C ALA A 146 -5.20 -10.06 -3.76
N GLY A 147 -3.89 -10.08 -3.46
CA GLY A 147 -2.87 -9.53 -4.37
C GLY A 147 -2.96 -8.01 -4.53
N MET A 148 -2.59 -7.52 -5.73
CA MET A 148 -2.65 -6.10 -6.06
C MET A 148 -4.06 -5.73 -6.53
N PRO A 149 -4.66 -4.62 -6.06
CA PRO A 149 -5.92 -4.13 -6.58
C PRO A 149 -5.72 -3.42 -7.92
N PHE A 150 -6.77 -3.43 -8.77
CA PHE A 150 -6.79 -2.68 -10.04
C PHE A 150 -6.70 -1.18 -9.82
N ARG A 151 -7.29 -0.68 -8.75
CA ARG A 151 -7.26 0.72 -8.33
C ARG A 151 -6.93 0.84 -6.87
N SER A 152 -5.94 1.65 -6.53
CA SER A 152 -5.51 1.97 -5.16
C SER A 152 -5.64 3.47 -4.93
N GLU A 153 -6.48 3.86 -3.98
CA GLU A 153 -6.60 5.26 -3.54
C GLU A 153 -5.57 5.59 -2.44
N GLU A 154 -5.38 4.66 -1.52
CA GLU A 154 -4.46 4.80 -0.39
C GLU A 154 -3.13 4.09 -0.72
N HIS A 155 -2.14 4.83 -1.19
CA HIS A 155 -0.83 4.28 -1.59
C HIS A 155 0.38 4.96 -0.92
N GLY A 156 0.17 6.02 -0.14
CA GLY A 156 1.23 6.68 0.65
C GLY A 156 2.23 7.51 -0.17
N TRP A 157 1.88 7.92 -1.40
CA TRP A 157 2.77 8.69 -2.29
C TRP A 157 2.49 10.20 -2.30
N ASN A 158 1.92 10.76 -1.24
CA ASN A 158 1.59 12.19 -1.09
C ASN A 158 0.73 12.79 -2.21
N SER A 159 -0.08 11.99 -2.87
CA SER A 159 -1.02 12.43 -3.91
C SER A 159 -2.41 11.88 -3.64
N THR A 160 -3.43 12.65 -4.02
CA THR A 160 -4.83 12.23 -4.01
C THR A 160 -5.22 11.43 -5.25
N LYS A 161 -4.30 11.31 -6.23
CA LYS A 161 -4.55 10.59 -7.48
C LYS A 161 -4.44 9.08 -7.25
N PRO A 162 -5.32 8.25 -7.81
CA PRO A 162 -5.22 6.80 -7.68
C PRO A 162 -4.09 6.21 -8.52
N LEU A 163 -3.57 5.07 -8.05
CA LEU A 163 -2.70 4.19 -8.83
C LEU A 163 -3.55 3.07 -9.45
N VAL A 164 -3.49 2.92 -10.78
CA VAL A 164 -4.24 1.89 -11.48
C VAL A 164 -3.34 0.88 -12.19
N ARG A 165 -3.82 -0.37 -12.32
CA ARG A 165 -3.09 -1.51 -12.90
C ARG A 165 -4.01 -2.25 -13.88
N PRO A 166 -4.18 -1.74 -15.09
CA PRO A 166 -5.16 -2.29 -16.03
C PRO A 166 -4.85 -3.70 -16.55
N LEU A 167 -3.57 -4.14 -16.44
CA LEU A 167 -3.09 -5.39 -17.04
C LEU A 167 -3.01 -6.58 -16.06
N LEU A 168 -3.62 -6.48 -14.87
CA LEU A 168 -3.53 -7.54 -13.85
C LEU A 168 -4.19 -8.88 -14.24
N GLU A 169 -4.96 -8.91 -15.34
CA GLU A 169 -5.54 -10.13 -15.93
C GLU A 169 -4.98 -10.44 -17.32
N THR A 170 -3.90 -9.73 -17.73
CA THR A 170 -3.23 -9.94 -19.02
C THR A 170 -1.92 -10.67 -18.78
N TRP A 171 -1.72 -11.81 -19.45
CA TRP A 171 -0.49 -12.59 -19.33
C TRP A 171 0.65 -11.98 -20.14
N ARG A 172 1.88 -12.11 -19.62
CA ARG A 172 3.09 -11.60 -20.29
C ARG A 172 3.30 -12.22 -21.66
N GLU A 173 2.98 -13.50 -21.83
CA GLU A 173 3.03 -14.19 -23.11
C GLU A 173 2.11 -13.54 -24.16
N GLU A 174 0.91 -13.15 -23.78
CA GLU A 174 -0.03 -12.46 -24.67
C GLU A 174 0.51 -11.07 -25.08
N ILE A 175 1.17 -10.37 -24.14
CA ILE A 175 1.80 -9.06 -24.40
C ILE A 175 2.96 -9.23 -25.39
N GLU A 176 3.81 -10.23 -25.21
CA GLU A 176 4.93 -10.51 -26.08
C GLU A 176 4.47 -10.88 -27.50
N MET A 177 3.42 -11.71 -27.61
CA MET A 177 2.81 -12.03 -28.91
C MET A 177 2.27 -10.77 -29.60
N TYR A 178 1.55 -9.91 -28.86
CA TYR A 178 1.05 -8.65 -29.41
C TYR A 178 2.17 -7.74 -29.90
N CYS A 179 3.23 -7.56 -29.08
CA CYS A 179 4.39 -6.77 -29.48
C CYS A 179 5.04 -7.31 -30.76
N HIS A 180 5.16 -8.61 -30.88
CA HIS A 180 5.71 -9.27 -32.08
C HIS A 180 4.81 -9.04 -33.31
N GLU A 181 3.50 -9.28 -33.20
CA GLU A 181 2.53 -9.10 -34.29
C GLU A 181 2.47 -7.65 -34.79
N LYS A 182 2.63 -6.68 -33.90
CA LYS A 182 2.63 -5.25 -34.23
C LYS A 182 4.00 -4.70 -34.62
N GLY A 183 5.04 -5.52 -34.63
CA GLY A 183 6.41 -5.11 -34.93
C GLY A 183 6.97 -4.09 -33.93
N LEU A 184 6.51 -4.13 -32.69
CA LEU A 184 7.03 -3.27 -31.62
C LEU A 184 8.39 -3.79 -31.14
N THR A 185 9.29 -2.89 -30.84
CA THR A 185 10.65 -3.19 -30.37
C THR A 185 10.86 -2.75 -28.92
N PRO A 186 10.37 -3.53 -27.93
CA PRO A 186 10.56 -3.19 -26.53
C PRO A 186 12.03 -3.34 -26.11
N LEU A 187 12.43 -2.55 -25.13
CA LEU A 187 13.72 -2.70 -24.45
C LEU A 187 13.75 -4.01 -23.65
N ARG A 188 14.88 -4.70 -23.66
CA ARG A 188 15.09 -5.91 -22.85
C ARG A 188 16.03 -5.60 -21.71
N ASP A 189 15.57 -5.87 -20.48
CA ASP A 189 16.38 -5.70 -19.28
C ASP A 189 17.07 -7.02 -18.91
N PRO A 190 18.40 -7.13 -18.98
CA PRO A 190 19.12 -8.34 -18.61
C PRO A 190 18.98 -8.71 -17.11
N SER A 191 18.71 -7.74 -16.24
CA SER A 191 18.57 -7.98 -14.80
C SER A 191 17.34 -8.82 -14.42
N ASN A 192 16.39 -9.00 -15.34
CA ASN A 192 15.22 -9.89 -15.14
C ASN A 192 15.61 -11.36 -14.96
N LEU A 193 16.83 -11.75 -15.34
CA LEU A 193 17.35 -13.11 -15.20
C LEU A 193 18.15 -13.32 -13.89
N ASP A 194 18.43 -12.26 -13.14
CA ASP A 194 19.24 -12.36 -11.92
C ASP A 194 18.46 -12.96 -10.76
N SER A 195 18.77 -14.20 -10.40
CA SER A 195 18.16 -14.94 -9.28
C SER A 195 18.58 -14.46 -7.88
N GLN A 196 19.44 -13.45 -7.74
CA GLN A 196 19.71 -12.83 -6.44
C GLN A 196 18.46 -12.12 -5.87
N TYR A 197 17.54 -11.69 -6.74
CA TYR A 197 16.28 -11.06 -6.32
C TYR A 197 15.23 -12.10 -5.97
N TYR A 198 14.63 -11.98 -4.78
CA TYR A 198 13.64 -12.92 -4.27
C TYR A 198 12.45 -13.12 -5.24
N ARG A 199 12.01 -12.05 -5.90
CA ARG A 199 10.95 -12.10 -6.89
C ARG A 199 11.34 -12.91 -8.13
N ASN A 200 12.57 -12.75 -8.62
CA ASN A 200 13.09 -13.53 -9.75
C ASN A 200 13.19 -15.02 -9.40
N ARG A 201 13.53 -15.38 -8.15
CA ARG A 201 13.51 -16.77 -7.69
C ARG A 201 12.09 -17.36 -7.71
N ILE A 202 11.09 -16.60 -7.27
CA ILE A 202 9.68 -17.06 -7.38
C ILE A 202 9.32 -17.32 -8.84
N ARG A 203 9.66 -16.38 -9.75
CA ARG A 203 9.38 -16.48 -11.18
C ARG A 203 10.09 -17.62 -11.87
N ASN A 204 11.40 -17.75 -11.65
CA ASN A 204 12.27 -18.61 -12.45
C ASN A 204 12.45 -20.00 -11.84
N GLU A 205 12.20 -20.19 -10.54
CA GLU A 205 12.42 -21.45 -9.84
C GLU A 205 11.10 -22.04 -9.31
N LEU A 206 10.36 -21.26 -8.49
CA LEU A 206 9.20 -21.79 -7.76
C LEU A 206 7.98 -21.98 -8.68
N ILE A 207 7.62 -20.99 -9.49
CA ILE A 207 6.45 -21.09 -10.37
C ILE A 207 6.60 -22.27 -11.33
N PRO A 208 7.72 -22.43 -12.08
CA PRO A 208 7.91 -23.59 -12.96
C PRO A 208 7.80 -24.93 -12.21
N LEU A 209 8.42 -25.04 -11.02
CA LEU A 209 8.30 -26.24 -10.21
C LEU A 209 6.85 -26.55 -9.81
N LEU A 210 6.06 -25.55 -9.47
CA LEU A 210 4.66 -25.75 -9.13
C LEU A 210 3.77 -26.05 -10.36
N GLU A 211 4.12 -25.52 -11.54
CA GLU A 211 3.44 -25.82 -12.81
C GLU A 211 3.68 -27.27 -13.26
N ASP A 212 4.79 -27.92 -12.88
CA ASP A 212 5.01 -29.35 -13.09
C ASP A 212 3.96 -30.20 -12.35
N PHE A 213 3.47 -29.74 -11.17
CA PHE A 213 2.39 -30.40 -10.44
C PHE A 213 1.01 -30.07 -11.02
N ASN A 214 0.81 -28.83 -11.47
CA ASN A 214 -0.43 -28.38 -12.05
C ASN A 214 -0.19 -27.27 -13.09
N PRO A 215 -0.26 -27.59 -14.42
CA PRO A 215 -0.06 -26.62 -15.48
C PRO A 215 -0.98 -25.40 -15.45
N LYS A 216 -2.14 -25.49 -14.76
CA LYS A 216 -3.10 -24.38 -14.57
C LYS A 216 -2.89 -23.61 -13.26
N LEU A 217 -1.76 -23.79 -12.60
CA LEU A 217 -1.50 -23.17 -11.30
C LEU A 217 -1.68 -21.65 -11.32
N LYS A 218 -1.10 -20.97 -12.31
CA LYS A 218 -1.17 -19.52 -12.42
C LYS A 218 -2.61 -19.02 -12.55
N GLU A 219 -3.41 -19.67 -13.40
CA GLU A 219 -4.84 -19.37 -13.55
C GLU A 219 -5.60 -19.59 -12.24
N HIS A 220 -5.33 -20.68 -11.52
CA HIS A 220 -5.99 -20.97 -10.24
C HIS A 220 -5.65 -19.96 -9.17
N ILE A 221 -4.40 -19.50 -9.10
CA ILE A 221 -3.98 -18.45 -8.16
C ILE A 221 -4.66 -17.12 -8.49
N LEU A 222 -4.74 -16.76 -9.78
CA LEU A 222 -5.41 -15.55 -10.22
C LEU A 222 -6.92 -15.60 -9.89
N ASN A 223 -7.59 -16.72 -10.17
CA ASN A 223 -9.00 -16.92 -9.82
C ASN A 223 -9.25 -16.85 -8.31
N LEU A 224 -8.37 -17.46 -7.51
CA LEU A 224 -8.43 -17.35 -6.04
C LEU A 224 -8.33 -15.89 -5.58
N SER A 225 -7.42 -15.13 -6.19
CA SER A 225 -7.26 -13.69 -5.87
C SER A 225 -8.55 -12.91 -6.16
N GLN A 226 -9.21 -13.16 -7.29
CA GLN A 226 -10.48 -12.52 -7.64
C GLN A 226 -11.58 -12.84 -6.63
N ILE A 227 -11.74 -14.12 -6.29
CA ILE A 227 -12.72 -14.55 -5.27
C ILE A 227 -12.46 -13.83 -3.94
N VAL A 228 -11.21 -13.79 -3.50
CA VAL A 228 -10.83 -13.10 -2.24
C VAL A 228 -11.09 -11.60 -2.33
N GLN A 229 -10.82 -10.95 -3.47
CA GLN A 229 -11.12 -9.53 -3.67
C GLN A 229 -12.62 -9.26 -3.55
N ASP A 230 -13.45 -10.08 -4.17
CA ASP A 230 -14.90 -9.93 -4.17
C ASP A 230 -15.48 -10.15 -2.75
N GLU A 231 -14.99 -11.16 -2.01
CA GLU A 231 -15.35 -11.38 -0.61
C GLU A 231 -14.96 -10.22 0.30
N LEU A 232 -13.76 -9.66 0.12
CA LEU A 232 -13.33 -8.47 0.87
C LEU A 232 -14.14 -7.23 0.52
N ALA A 233 -14.50 -7.06 -0.74
CA ALA A 233 -15.33 -5.95 -1.20
C ALA A 233 -16.75 -6.04 -0.63
N ALA A 234 -17.36 -7.24 -0.62
CA ALA A 234 -18.67 -7.47 -0.03
C ALA A 234 -18.73 -7.14 1.46
N LYS A 235 -17.64 -7.39 2.18
CA LYS A 235 -17.53 -7.08 3.63
C LYS A 235 -17.11 -5.64 3.95
N LYS A 236 -16.81 -4.83 2.95
CA LYS A 236 -16.25 -3.47 3.16
C LYS A 236 -17.19 -2.58 3.96
N SER A 237 -18.50 -2.61 3.67
CA SER A 237 -19.50 -1.82 4.41
C SER A 237 -19.60 -2.26 5.87
N GLU A 238 -19.62 -3.58 6.12
CA GLU A 238 -19.69 -4.14 7.48
C GLU A 238 -18.45 -3.77 8.31
N ILE A 239 -17.25 -3.80 7.70
CA ILE A 239 -16.02 -3.35 8.35
C ILE A 239 -16.06 -1.85 8.67
N LEU A 240 -16.65 -1.02 7.80
CA LEU A 240 -16.83 0.40 8.07
C LEU A 240 -17.81 0.65 9.23
N ASP A 241 -18.90 -0.07 9.28
CA ASP A 241 -19.88 0.03 10.38
C ASP A 241 -19.26 -0.40 11.72
N VAL A 242 -18.48 -1.48 11.69
CA VAL A 242 -17.69 -1.92 12.85
C VAL A 242 -16.71 -0.84 13.28
N TRP A 243 -15.98 -0.24 12.33
CA TRP A 243 -15.00 0.80 12.62
C TRP A 243 -15.64 2.02 13.29
N VAL A 244 -16.76 2.52 12.75
CA VAL A 244 -17.50 3.64 13.33
C VAL A 244 -17.97 3.33 14.76
N ARG A 245 -18.39 2.09 15.02
CA ARG A 245 -18.87 1.69 16.34
C ARG A 245 -17.76 1.58 17.39
N VAL A 246 -16.57 1.11 17.00
CA VAL A 246 -15.45 0.91 17.93
C VAL A 246 -14.60 2.15 18.12
N LEU A 247 -14.57 3.06 17.15
CA LEU A 247 -13.75 4.27 17.18
C LEU A 247 -14.40 5.31 18.11
N ALA A 248 -13.67 5.73 19.15
CA ALA A 248 -14.07 6.80 20.03
C ALA A 248 -13.48 8.15 19.61
N HIS A 249 -12.20 8.13 19.16
CA HIS A 249 -11.51 9.34 18.70
C HIS A 249 -10.39 8.97 17.74
N GLN A 250 -10.09 9.87 16.80
CA GLN A 250 -8.97 9.78 15.88
C GLN A 250 -8.39 11.16 15.60
N ASP A 251 -7.07 11.28 15.68
CA ASP A 251 -6.30 12.40 15.14
C ASP A 251 -5.03 11.88 14.43
N GLU A 252 -4.11 12.77 14.08
CA GLU A 252 -2.88 12.41 13.34
C GLU A 252 -1.92 11.51 14.15
N SER A 253 -1.97 11.56 15.46
CA SER A 253 -1.02 10.91 16.37
C SER A 253 -1.58 9.74 17.16
N GLN A 254 -2.91 9.65 17.28
CA GLN A 254 -3.56 8.66 18.15
C GLN A 254 -4.92 8.19 17.64
N LEU A 255 -5.27 6.98 18.08
CA LEU A 255 -6.56 6.34 17.90
C LEU A 255 -7.07 5.82 19.24
N VAL A 256 -8.29 6.19 19.59
CA VAL A 256 -8.98 5.74 20.82
C VAL A 256 -10.08 4.77 20.44
N ILE A 257 -10.04 3.56 20.96
CA ILE A 257 -10.96 2.47 20.64
C ILE A 257 -11.73 2.06 21.89
N HIS A 258 -13.06 2.00 21.80
CA HIS A 258 -13.90 1.48 22.89
C HIS A 258 -13.60 0.01 23.17
N THR A 259 -12.99 -0.29 24.32
CA THR A 259 -12.58 -1.66 24.71
C THR A 259 -13.78 -2.62 24.74
N SER A 260 -14.91 -2.18 25.28
CA SER A 260 -16.10 -3.04 25.39
C SER A 260 -16.68 -3.42 24.03
N GLU A 261 -16.69 -2.48 23.07
CA GLU A 261 -17.20 -2.74 21.73
C GLU A 261 -16.22 -3.64 20.94
N LEU A 262 -14.91 -3.38 21.05
CA LEU A 262 -13.90 -4.22 20.41
C LEU A 262 -13.95 -5.68 20.91
N ARG A 263 -14.10 -5.89 22.21
CA ARG A 263 -14.20 -7.24 22.81
C ARG A 263 -15.43 -8.03 22.38
N LYS A 264 -16.55 -7.35 22.06
CA LYS A 264 -17.79 -8.00 21.60
C LYS A 264 -17.73 -8.46 20.15
N LEU A 265 -16.75 -7.98 19.37
CA LEU A 265 -16.60 -8.35 17.98
C LEU A 265 -16.16 -9.81 17.84
N GLU A 266 -16.57 -10.44 16.75
CA GLU A 266 -15.96 -11.67 16.28
C GLU A 266 -14.46 -11.47 15.99
N LEU A 267 -13.65 -12.52 16.18
CA LEU A 267 -12.19 -12.46 15.99
C LEU A 267 -11.79 -11.90 14.62
N ALA A 268 -12.55 -12.21 13.58
CA ALA A 268 -12.28 -11.70 12.23
C ALA A 268 -12.29 -10.17 12.19
N PHE A 269 -13.29 -9.53 12.83
CA PHE A 269 -13.40 -8.08 12.89
C PHE A 269 -12.38 -7.46 13.85
N GLN A 270 -12.06 -8.10 14.98
CA GLN A 270 -10.99 -7.64 15.87
C GLN A 270 -9.66 -7.55 15.12
N ARG A 271 -9.32 -8.58 14.31
CA ARG A 271 -8.13 -8.59 13.44
C ARG A 271 -8.14 -7.45 12.42
N GLN A 272 -9.29 -7.18 11.80
CA GLN A 272 -9.41 -6.10 10.81
C GLN A 272 -9.26 -4.72 11.46
N VAL A 273 -9.85 -4.50 12.63
CA VAL A 273 -9.70 -3.25 13.39
C VAL A 273 -8.22 -2.99 13.72
N LEU A 274 -7.50 -3.99 14.25
CA LEU A 274 -6.08 -3.85 14.57
C LEU A 274 -5.21 -3.57 13.33
N ARG A 275 -5.48 -4.24 12.20
CA ARG A 275 -4.80 -3.96 10.94
C ARG A 275 -5.08 -2.54 10.44
N LYS A 276 -6.33 -2.06 10.59
CA LYS A 276 -6.70 -0.69 10.22
C LYS A 276 -6.00 0.34 11.11
N ILE A 277 -5.89 0.10 12.42
CA ILE A 277 -5.12 0.94 13.35
C ILE A 277 -3.66 1.05 12.89
N GLN A 278 -3.02 -0.09 12.58
CA GLN A 278 -1.64 -0.09 12.09
C GLN A 278 -1.49 0.67 10.76
N MET A 279 -2.41 0.49 9.81
CA MET A 279 -2.38 1.22 8.53
C MET A 279 -2.49 2.75 8.72
N ILE A 280 -3.28 3.20 9.69
CA ILE A 280 -3.46 4.64 9.96
C ILE A 280 -2.22 5.21 10.64
N LEU A 281 -1.71 4.57 11.71
CA LEU A 281 -0.62 5.10 12.53
C LEU A 281 0.77 4.82 11.97
N ALA A 282 0.96 3.75 11.19
CA ALA A 282 2.23 3.37 10.57
C ALA A 282 2.02 2.82 9.14
N PRO A 283 1.60 3.65 8.18
CA PRO A 283 1.28 3.21 6.81
C PRO A 283 2.51 2.68 6.05
N GLU A 284 3.71 3.08 6.44
CA GLU A 284 4.97 2.58 5.89
C GLU A 284 5.29 1.14 6.29
N PHE A 285 4.74 0.66 7.39
CA PHE A 285 4.96 -0.70 7.88
C PHE A 285 3.98 -1.69 7.24
N ARG A 286 4.51 -2.64 6.47
CA ARG A 286 3.68 -3.56 5.66
C ARG A 286 3.64 -5.00 6.17
N ASN A 287 4.36 -5.32 7.24
CA ASN A 287 4.56 -6.71 7.67
C ASN A 287 3.91 -7.03 9.03
N LEU A 288 2.66 -6.62 9.25
CA LEU A 288 1.92 -7.02 10.44
C LEU A 288 1.54 -8.51 10.36
N ASP A 289 2.30 -9.34 11.07
CA ASP A 289 2.12 -10.78 11.11
C ASP A 289 0.93 -11.23 11.99
N PHE A 290 0.54 -12.49 11.81
CA PHE A 290 -0.58 -13.08 12.55
C PHE A 290 -0.31 -13.11 14.05
N VAL A 291 0.89 -13.50 14.47
CA VAL A 291 1.25 -13.67 15.91
C VAL A 291 1.16 -12.33 16.64
N THR A 292 1.63 -11.25 16.01
CA THR A 292 1.56 -9.90 16.59
C THR A 292 0.12 -9.42 16.75
N VAL A 293 -0.76 -9.72 15.80
CA VAL A 293 -2.20 -9.41 15.92
C VAL A 293 -2.86 -10.21 17.03
N GLU A 294 -2.63 -11.53 17.08
CA GLU A 294 -3.21 -12.40 18.11
C GLU A 294 -2.74 -12.02 19.52
N ARG A 295 -1.46 -11.69 19.67
CA ARG A 295 -0.92 -11.19 20.95
C ARG A 295 -1.64 -9.92 21.39
N MET A 296 -1.90 -9.00 20.46
CA MET A 296 -2.61 -7.76 20.78
C MET A 296 -4.07 -8.03 21.17
N ILE A 297 -4.78 -8.92 20.46
CA ILE A 297 -6.12 -9.36 20.84
C ILE A 297 -6.12 -9.95 22.25
N HIS A 298 -5.17 -10.83 22.55
CA HIS A 298 -5.02 -11.42 23.86
C HIS A 298 -4.79 -10.34 24.94
N ASN A 299 -3.87 -9.40 24.70
CA ASN A 299 -3.58 -8.32 25.64
C ASN A 299 -4.80 -7.43 25.92
N ILE A 300 -5.62 -7.15 24.90
CA ILE A 300 -6.87 -6.40 25.06
C ILE A 300 -7.89 -7.14 25.92
N GLN A 301 -7.88 -8.48 25.95
CA GLN A 301 -8.78 -9.27 26.79
C GLN A 301 -8.38 -9.27 28.28
N ILE A 302 -7.10 -9.02 28.58
CA ILE A 302 -6.61 -8.98 29.97
C ILE A 302 -7.13 -7.69 30.64
N PRO A 303 -7.50 -7.76 31.94
CA PRO A 303 -7.92 -6.56 32.65
C PRO A 303 -6.77 -5.56 32.74
N PHE A 304 -7.09 -4.34 32.40
CA PHE A 304 -6.44 -3.07 32.63
C PHE A 304 -4.97 -3.09 33.10
N SER A 305 -4.08 -2.56 32.23
CA SER A 305 -2.74 -2.09 32.59
C SER A 305 -2.62 -0.61 32.23
N SER A 306 -2.35 0.23 33.21
CA SER A 306 -2.15 1.67 33.03
C SER A 306 -0.78 2.05 32.46
N ALA A 307 0.12 1.07 32.29
CA ALA A 307 1.43 1.30 31.70
C ALA A 307 1.36 1.27 30.18
N SER A 308 2.05 2.22 29.54
CA SER A 308 2.25 2.17 28.10
C SER A 308 3.08 0.96 27.73
N GLN A 309 2.71 0.30 26.64
CA GLN A 309 3.36 -0.87 26.09
C GLN A 309 3.65 -0.67 24.61
N ASP A 310 4.74 -1.25 24.15
CA ASP A 310 5.07 -1.27 22.73
C ASP A 310 4.22 -2.31 22.01
N TRP A 311 3.73 -1.96 20.83
CA TRP A 311 3.05 -2.92 19.97
C TRP A 311 3.92 -3.25 18.74
N ILE A 312 3.97 -2.36 17.74
CA ILE A 312 4.71 -2.60 16.50
C ILE A 312 5.01 -1.28 15.76
N ALA A 313 6.13 -1.21 15.06
CA ALA A 313 6.50 -0.07 14.19
C ALA A 313 6.47 1.30 14.88
N GLY A 314 6.84 1.38 16.16
CA GLY A 314 6.78 2.59 16.96
C GLY A 314 5.36 3.00 17.38
N ILE A 315 4.38 2.11 17.19
CA ILE A 315 3.05 2.26 17.78
C ILE A 315 3.11 1.71 19.19
N HIS A 316 2.68 2.54 20.15
CA HIS A 316 2.49 2.21 21.54
C HIS A 316 0.99 2.13 21.85
N TYR A 317 0.64 1.47 22.93
CA TYR A 317 -0.72 1.45 23.41
C TYR A 317 -0.77 1.43 24.93
N PHE A 318 -1.86 1.90 25.49
CA PHE A 318 -2.23 1.68 26.87
C PHE A 318 -3.74 1.50 27.01
N GLN A 319 -4.15 0.83 28.07
CA GLN A 319 -5.57 0.56 28.33
C GLN A 319 -6.07 1.41 29.49
N THR A 320 -7.24 2.01 29.29
CA THR A 320 -8.05 2.58 30.35
C THR A 320 -9.19 1.62 30.71
N ARG A 321 -10.04 2.00 31.66
CA ARG A 321 -11.22 1.17 31.97
C ARG A 321 -12.21 1.06 30.82
N LYS A 322 -12.24 2.04 29.90
CA LYS A 322 -13.23 2.14 28.83
C LYS A 322 -12.65 1.99 27.44
N ALA A 323 -11.37 2.33 27.27
CA ALA A 323 -10.74 2.43 25.96
C ALA A 323 -9.35 1.83 25.91
N VAL A 324 -8.93 1.42 24.71
CA VAL A 324 -7.52 1.20 24.34
C VAL A 324 -7.09 2.37 23.48
N ILE A 325 -5.99 3.02 23.85
CA ILE A 325 -5.44 4.17 23.14
C ILE A 325 -4.16 3.70 22.43
N PHE A 326 -4.16 3.78 21.12
CA PHE A 326 -2.99 3.53 20.27
C PHE A 326 -2.42 4.86 19.83
N TYR A 327 -1.11 5.03 19.90
CA TYR A 327 -0.46 6.28 19.55
C TYR A 327 0.96 6.05 19.01
N ARG A 328 1.47 7.06 18.31
CA ARG A 328 2.83 7.06 17.79
C ARG A 328 3.57 8.28 18.33
N GLY A 329 4.77 8.08 18.84
CA GLY A 329 5.60 9.12 19.44
C GLY A 329 6.04 8.77 20.86
N ASN A 330 6.87 9.64 21.44
CA ASN A 330 7.50 9.40 22.76
C ASN A 330 6.67 9.94 23.94
N GLU A 331 5.63 10.71 23.67
CA GLU A 331 4.78 11.29 24.70
C GLU A 331 3.46 10.54 24.78
N LEU A 332 3.04 10.22 26.00
CA LEU A 332 1.74 9.67 26.26
C LEU A 332 0.66 10.66 25.81
N PRO A 333 -0.28 10.26 24.94
CA PRO A 333 -1.39 11.11 24.57
C PRO A 333 -2.25 11.42 25.82
N LEU A 334 -2.85 12.60 25.82
CA LEU A 334 -3.78 12.97 26.89
C LEU A 334 -5.00 12.05 26.81
N ASP A 335 -5.28 11.33 27.90
CA ASP A 335 -6.54 10.59 28.04
C ASP A 335 -7.69 11.59 28.26
N TYR A 336 -8.62 11.68 27.31
CA TYR A 336 -9.73 12.62 27.34
C TYR A 336 -10.73 12.36 28.50
N GLU A 337 -10.72 11.17 29.09
CA GLU A 337 -11.68 10.78 30.13
C GLU A 337 -11.08 10.74 31.53
N SER A 338 -9.78 10.73 31.68
CA SER A 338 -9.12 10.59 32.99
C SER A 338 -8.34 11.85 33.37
N PRO A 339 -8.37 12.22 34.67
CA PRO A 339 -7.56 13.33 35.15
C PRO A 339 -6.09 13.00 35.02
N GLN A 340 -5.32 13.85 34.31
CA GLN A 340 -3.89 13.67 34.10
C GLN A 340 -3.09 14.86 34.64
N ILE A 341 -1.94 14.56 35.24
CA ILE A 341 -0.98 15.57 35.64
C ILE A 341 -0.09 15.91 34.44
N ILE A 342 -0.15 17.16 33.98
CA ILE A 342 0.58 17.65 32.79
C ILE A 342 2.09 17.59 32.95
N LYS A 343 2.60 17.49 34.19
CA LYS A 343 4.05 17.36 34.51
C LYS A 343 4.30 16.10 35.33
N LYS A 344 5.45 15.43 35.10
CA LYS A 344 5.85 14.17 35.76
C LYS A 344 5.86 14.21 37.28
N SER A 345 6.06 15.38 37.89
CA SER A 345 5.92 15.63 39.32
C SER A 345 5.61 17.09 39.59
N ARG A 346 4.79 17.37 40.59
CA ARG A 346 4.48 18.71 41.04
C ARG A 346 4.26 18.69 42.54
N GLU A 347 4.96 19.55 43.27
CA GLU A 347 4.62 19.85 44.64
C GLU A 347 3.27 20.56 44.71
N TRP A 348 2.41 20.14 45.62
CA TRP A 348 1.06 20.64 45.76
C TRP A 348 0.71 20.85 47.24
N ASP A 349 0.26 22.04 47.59
CA ASP A 349 -0.11 22.38 48.95
C ASP A 349 -1.48 21.84 49.31
N ILE A 350 -1.61 21.19 50.46
CA ILE A 350 -2.87 20.68 51.02
C ILE A 350 -3.85 21.85 51.19
N GLY A 351 -5.01 21.73 50.67
CA GLY A 351 -6.05 22.78 50.67
C GLY A 351 -6.12 23.64 49.42
N SER A 352 -5.09 23.55 48.53
CA SER A 352 -5.15 24.21 47.22
C SER A 352 -5.86 23.32 46.19
N ILE A 353 -6.29 23.91 45.07
CA ILE A 353 -6.94 23.19 43.96
C ILE A 353 -5.84 23.04 42.84
N LEU A 354 -5.48 21.80 42.52
CA LEU A 354 -4.63 21.49 41.37
C LEU A 354 -5.52 21.26 40.14
N SER A 355 -5.37 22.13 39.14
CA SER A 355 -6.01 21.90 37.84
C SER A 355 -5.22 20.84 37.06
N LEU A 356 -5.93 19.83 36.58
CA LEU A 356 -5.42 18.71 35.77
C LEU A 356 -5.82 18.93 34.31
N ALA A 357 -5.27 18.09 33.42
CA ALA A 357 -5.68 18.07 32.02
C ALA A 357 -7.21 17.80 31.93
N ASN A 358 -7.82 18.25 30.83
CA ASN A 358 -9.24 18.06 30.52
C ASN A 358 -10.24 18.70 31.52
N GLY A 359 -9.80 19.75 32.24
CA GLY A 359 -10.68 20.50 33.15
C GLY A 359 -10.93 19.83 34.50
N TRP A 360 -10.29 18.71 34.78
CA TRP A 360 -10.35 18.07 36.10
C TRP A 360 -9.65 18.89 37.15
N LYS A 361 -10.14 18.81 38.38
CA LYS A 361 -9.56 19.49 39.57
C LYS A 361 -9.32 18.46 40.66
N LEU A 362 -8.12 18.46 41.24
CA LEU A 362 -7.79 17.69 42.43
C LEU A 362 -7.77 18.62 43.63
N LYS A 363 -8.45 18.23 44.70
CA LYS A 363 -8.45 18.93 46.00
C LYS A 363 -8.08 17.92 47.08
N GLY A 364 -7.09 18.22 47.89
CA GLY A 364 -6.74 17.43 49.08
C GLY A 364 -7.24 18.09 50.34
N GLU A 365 -7.82 17.29 51.24
CA GLU A 365 -8.25 17.73 52.55
C GLU A 365 -7.64 16.82 53.61
N ILE A 366 -7.25 17.42 54.76
CA ILE A 366 -6.82 16.63 55.93
C ILE A 366 -8.08 16.07 56.59
N ILE A 367 -8.20 14.75 56.63
CA ILE A 367 -9.27 14.11 57.41
C ILE A 367 -8.71 13.88 58.81
N SER A 368 -9.29 14.56 59.80
CA SER A 368 -8.96 14.41 61.25
C SER A 368 -9.60 13.16 61.83
#